data_d324ad3e2a497b4248b63dff6acabedc
#
_entry.id   d324ad3e2a497b4248b63dff6acabedc
#
_cell.length_a   1.000
_cell.length_b   1.000
_cell.length_c   1.000
_cell.angle_alpha   90.00
_cell.angle_beta   90.00
_cell.angle_gamma   90.00
#
_symmetry.space_group_name_H-M   'P 1'
#
loop_
_entity.id
_entity.type
_entity.pdbx_description
1 polymer ?
#
loop_
_entity_poly.entity_id
_entity_poly.type
_entity_poly.pdbx_seq_one_letter_code
_entity_poly.pdbx_strand_id
1 'polypeptide(L)'
;MTTKNITKKQVEDKLHDVMDPELHMSIMDLGLVYKVEIKDKKVHIRMTLTTLGCPLFDTIQEEVETKLGALGFKPDDIKIELTFDPPWSMDRMSDNAKAMLGI
;
A
#
# COMPACT_ATOMS: atom_id res chain seq x y z
N MET A 1 0.86 5.94 21.48
CA MET A 1 0.62 5.17 22.52
C MET A 1 -0.20 3.91 22.29
N THR A 2 -1.37 3.99 21.77
CA THR A 2 -2.16 2.81 21.52
C THR A 2 -2.60 2.76 20.08
N THR A 3 -2.74 1.54 19.55
CA THR A 3 -3.15 1.35 18.17
C THR A 3 -4.63 1.63 17.97
N LYS A 4 -5.41 1.69 19.04
CA LYS A 4 -6.86 1.85 18.90
C LYS A 4 -7.28 3.21 18.34
N ASN A 5 -6.39 4.19 18.37
CA ASN A 5 -6.70 5.52 17.85
C ASN A 5 -6.12 5.77 16.47
N ILE A 6 -5.55 4.73 15.85
CA ILE A 6 -4.97 4.89 14.52
C ILE A 6 -6.10 4.96 13.50
N THR A 7 -6.05 5.99 12.65
CA THR A 7 -7.08 6.21 11.65
C THR A 7 -6.64 5.66 10.30
N LYS A 8 -7.63 5.49 9.42
CA LYS A 8 -7.35 5.07 8.04
C LYS A 8 -6.40 6.05 7.37
N LYS A 9 -6.55 7.34 7.65
CA LYS A 9 -5.68 8.35 7.06
C LYS A 9 -4.23 8.17 7.49
N GLN A 10 -4.00 7.84 8.77
CA GLN A 10 -2.65 7.59 9.24
C GLN A 10 -2.02 6.40 8.54
N VAL A 11 -2.81 5.35 8.30
CA VAL A 11 -2.33 4.19 7.57
C VAL A 11 -2.00 4.59 6.13
N GLU A 12 -2.89 5.34 5.49
CA GLU A 12 -2.65 5.77 4.12
C GLU A 12 -1.42 6.65 4.01
N ASP A 13 -1.21 7.55 4.97
CA ASP A 13 -0.02 8.39 4.98
C ASP A 13 1.26 7.56 5.04
N LYS A 14 1.25 6.49 5.83
CA LYS A 14 2.41 5.60 5.90
C LYS A 14 2.58 4.82 4.61
N LEU A 15 1.48 4.42 3.98
CA LEU A 15 1.56 3.70 2.72
C LEU A 15 2.11 4.59 1.60
N HIS A 16 1.95 5.91 1.69
CA HIS A 16 2.58 6.81 0.74
C HIS A 16 4.10 6.74 0.78
N ASP A 17 4.65 6.28 1.90
CA ASP A 17 6.11 6.12 2.02
C ASP A 17 6.60 4.78 1.50
N VAL A 18 5.68 3.88 1.12
CA VAL A 18 6.04 2.59 0.54
C VAL A 18 6.21 2.75 -0.96
N MET A 19 7.40 2.42 -1.45
CA MET A 19 7.76 2.66 -2.85
C MET A 19 7.81 1.36 -3.63
N ASP A 20 7.30 1.41 -4.86
CA ASP A 20 7.47 0.31 -5.80
C ASP A 20 8.94 0.28 -6.21
N PRO A 21 9.63 -0.85 -6.04
CA PRO A 21 11.07 -0.90 -6.31
C PRO A 21 11.44 -0.73 -7.79
N GLU A 22 10.52 -0.99 -8.69
CA GLU A 22 10.80 -0.83 -10.11
C GLU A 22 10.57 0.59 -10.61
N LEU A 23 9.50 1.21 -10.15
CA LEU A 23 9.11 2.52 -10.64
C LEU A 23 9.58 3.64 -9.72
N HIS A 24 10.03 3.31 -8.51
CA HIS A 24 10.50 4.29 -7.52
C HIS A 24 9.42 5.33 -7.20
N MET A 25 8.19 4.88 -7.15
CA MET A 25 7.03 5.74 -6.84
C MET A 25 6.19 5.09 -5.77
N SER A 26 5.50 5.93 -5.01
CA SER A 26 4.64 5.45 -3.94
C SER A 26 3.55 4.52 -4.48
N ILE A 27 3.29 3.43 -3.77
CA ILE A 27 2.22 2.51 -4.16
C ILE A 27 0.86 3.19 -4.12
N MET A 28 0.72 4.23 -3.27
CA MET A 28 -0.53 5.00 -3.24
C MET A 28 -0.69 5.84 -4.50
N ASP A 29 0.39 6.50 -4.93
CA ASP A 29 0.37 7.31 -6.15
C ASP A 29 0.15 6.46 -7.40
N LEU A 30 0.67 5.24 -7.39
CA LEU A 30 0.49 4.32 -8.51
C LEU A 30 -0.91 3.74 -8.57
N GLY A 31 -1.70 3.93 -7.52
CA GLY A 31 -3.04 3.37 -7.49
C GLY A 31 -3.06 1.88 -7.25
N LEU A 32 -2.03 1.35 -6.60
CA LEU A 32 -1.95 -0.08 -6.33
C LEU A 32 -2.79 -0.50 -5.14
N VAL A 33 -3.08 0.42 -4.22
CA VAL A 33 -3.87 0.12 -3.04
C VAL A 33 -5.33 0.37 -3.35
N TYR A 34 -6.14 -0.67 -3.33
CA TYR A 34 -7.56 -0.58 -3.67
C TYR A 34 -8.42 -0.31 -2.45
N LYS A 35 -8.05 -0.83 -1.30
CA LYS A 35 -8.87 -0.69 -0.12
C LYS A 35 -8.01 -0.78 1.14
N VAL A 36 -8.35 0.04 2.13
CA VAL A 36 -7.73 0.01 3.45
C VAL A 36 -8.86 -0.03 4.46
N GLU A 37 -8.83 -1.04 5.33
CA GLU A 37 -9.81 -1.15 6.41
C GLU A 37 -9.09 -1.37 7.72
N ILE A 38 -9.61 -0.76 8.79
CA ILE A 38 -9.09 -0.97 10.13
C ILE A 38 -10.24 -1.51 10.97
N LYS A 39 -10.00 -2.67 11.59
CA LYS A 39 -11.00 -3.31 12.42
C LYS A 39 -10.32 -4.06 13.56
N ASP A 40 -10.80 -3.84 14.78
CA ASP A 40 -10.29 -4.55 15.96
C ASP A 40 -8.77 -4.45 16.10
N LYS A 41 -8.20 -3.26 15.85
CA LYS A 41 -6.78 -2.99 15.93
C LYS A 41 -5.97 -3.73 14.88
N LYS A 42 -6.63 -4.20 13.84
CA LYS A 42 -5.97 -4.85 12.71
C LYS A 42 -6.23 -4.05 11.46
N VAL A 43 -5.30 -4.11 10.53
CA VAL A 43 -5.45 -3.42 9.26
C VAL A 43 -5.48 -4.43 8.13
N HIS A 44 -6.42 -4.24 7.22
CA HIS A 44 -6.56 -5.08 6.04
C HIS A 44 -6.38 -4.21 4.81
N ILE A 45 -5.43 -4.56 3.97
CA ILE A 45 -5.10 -3.80 2.78
C ILE A 45 -5.31 -4.69 1.56
N ARG A 46 -6.14 -4.22 0.64
CA ARG A 46 -6.32 -4.90 -0.63
C ARG A 46 -5.55 -4.12 -1.68
N MET A 47 -4.64 -4.78 -2.38
CA MET A 47 -3.79 -4.10 -3.34
C MET A 47 -3.48 -5.00 -4.52
N THR A 48 -2.92 -4.39 -5.55
CA THR A 48 -2.50 -5.10 -6.75
C THR A 48 -1.07 -4.71 -7.09
N LEU A 49 -0.55 -5.29 -8.18
CA LEU A 49 0.76 -4.94 -8.71
C LEU A 49 0.63 -4.53 -10.17
N THR A 50 1.60 -3.75 -10.65
CA THR A 50 1.60 -3.32 -12.04
C THR A 50 1.97 -4.47 -12.98
N THR A 51 2.65 -5.48 -12.45
CA THR A 51 3.01 -6.67 -13.21
C THR A 51 2.71 -7.90 -12.35
N LEU A 52 2.73 -9.07 -12.96
CA LEU A 52 2.50 -10.32 -12.24
C LEU A 52 3.76 -10.82 -11.51
N GLY A 53 4.76 -9.98 -11.33
CA GLY A 53 6.01 -10.36 -10.68
C GLY A 53 5.84 -10.58 -9.20
N CYS A 54 5.81 -11.82 -8.77
CA CYS A 54 5.64 -12.16 -7.36
C CYS A 54 6.74 -11.66 -6.44
N PRO A 55 8.03 -11.65 -6.85
CA PRO A 55 9.09 -11.18 -5.94
C PRO A 55 8.91 -9.73 -5.51
N LEU A 56 8.29 -8.90 -6.33
CA LEU A 56 8.04 -7.51 -5.97
C LEU A 56 7.05 -7.39 -4.83
N PHE A 57 6.09 -8.29 -4.77
CA PHE A 57 5.10 -8.27 -3.72
C PHE A 57 5.73 -8.46 -2.35
N ASP A 58 6.69 -9.40 -2.24
CA ASP A 58 7.36 -9.66 -0.96
C ASP A 58 8.09 -8.41 -0.47
N THR A 59 8.77 -7.71 -1.38
CA THR A 59 9.47 -6.47 -1.03
C THR A 59 8.48 -5.40 -0.55
N ILE A 60 7.38 -5.24 -1.27
CA ILE A 60 6.36 -4.27 -0.91
C ILE A 60 5.72 -4.64 0.42
N GLN A 61 5.46 -5.92 0.64
CA GLN A 61 4.86 -6.38 1.88
C GLN A 61 5.76 -6.06 3.07
N GLU A 62 7.06 -6.30 2.96
CA GLU A 62 7.99 -5.99 4.03
C GLU A 62 8.00 -4.49 4.33
N GLU A 63 7.98 -3.66 3.29
CA GLU A 63 7.94 -2.21 3.47
C GLU A 63 6.66 -1.78 4.17
N VAL A 64 5.53 -2.34 3.75
CA VAL A 64 4.25 -2.01 4.38
C VAL A 64 4.29 -2.38 5.86
N GLU A 65 4.78 -3.57 6.18
CA GLU A 65 4.87 -4.01 7.57
C GLU A 65 5.78 -3.10 8.39
N THR A 66 6.89 -2.69 7.80
CA THR A 66 7.82 -1.79 8.48
C THR A 66 7.18 -0.44 8.75
N LYS A 67 6.54 0.14 7.75
CA LYS A 67 5.93 1.46 7.89
C LYS A 67 4.76 1.45 8.86
N LEU A 68 3.92 0.44 8.77
CA LEU A 68 2.77 0.35 9.67
C LEU A 68 3.19 -0.04 11.08
N GLY A 69 4.30 -0.77 11.20
CA GLY A 69 4.85 -1.08 12.51
C GLY A 69 5.20 0.17 13.29
N ALA A 70 5.59 1.24 12.60
CA ALA A 70 5.90 2.52 13.25
C ALA A 70 4.65 3.14 13.89
N LEU A 71 3.46 2.74 13.45
CA LEU A 71 2.21 3.21 14.04
C LEU A 71 1.78 2.35 15.22
N GLY A 72 2.40 1.19 15.42
CA GLY A 72 2.07 0.30 16.51
C GLY A 72 1.45 -1.03 16.12
N PHE A 73 1.25 -1.26 14.82
CA PHE A 73 0.73 -2.56 14.38
C PHE A 73 1.82 -3.61 14.42
N LYS A 74 1.45 -4.80 14.87
CA LYS A 74 2.35 -5.96 14.79
C LYS A 74 2.19 -6.61 13.42
N PRO A 75 3.20 -7.35 12.95
CA PRO A 75 3.06 -8.03 11.65
C PRO A 75 1.80 -8.89 11.55
N ASP A 76 1.40 -9.54 12.65
CA ASP A 76 0.19 -10.36 12.66
C ASP A 76 -1.09 -9.55 12.55
N ASP A 77 -1.02 -8.25 12.82
CA ASP A 77 -2.18 -7.36 12.75
C ASP A 77 -2.33 -6.75 11.36
N ILE A 78 -1.38 -7.00 10.47
CA ILE A 78 -1.37 -6.43 9.13
C ILE A 78 -1.64 -7.55 8.14
N LYS A 79 -2.77 -7.43 7.44
CA LYS A 79 -3.13 -8.41 6.42
C LYS A 79 -3.17 -7.72 5.07
N ILE A 80 -2.40 -8.24 4.13
CA ILE A 80 -2.34 -7.71 2.78
C ILE A 80 -2.91 -8.75 1.85
N GLU A 81 -3.95 -8.35 1.12
CA GLU A 81 -4.61 -9.21 0.16
C GLU A 81 -4.23 -8.75 -1.24
N LEU A 82 -3.53 -9.63 -1.97
CA LEU A 82 -3.15 -9.34 -3.35
C LEU A 82 -4.29 -9.73 -4.27
N THR A 83 -4.68 -8.83 -5.16
CA THR A 83 -5.74 -9.10 -6.11
C THR A 83 -5.37 -8.50 -7.46
N PHE A 84 -5.87 -9.11 -8.52
CA PHE A 84 -5.72 -8.58 -9.86
C PHE A 84 -7.08 -8.29 -10.50
N ASP A 85 -8.10 -8.19 -9.66
CA ASP A 85 -9.45 -7.89 -10.10
C ASP A 85 -10.03 -6.76 -9.23
N PRO A 86 -10.27 -5.59 -9.81
CA PRO A 86 -10.07 -5.24 -11.22
C PRO A 86 -8.59 -5.09 -11.56
N PRO A 87 -8.21 -5.32 -12.83
CA PRO A 87 -6.81 -5.18 -13.22
C PRO A 87 -6.35 -3.73 -13.11
N TRP A 88 -5.09 -3.58 -12.78
CA TRP A 88 -4.50 -2.25 -12.67
C TRP A 88 -4.35 -1.62 -14.05
N SER A 89 -4.55 -0.30 -14.13
CA SER A 89 -4.30 0.45 -15.35
C SER A 89 -3.72 1.81 -14.97
N MET A 90 -3.14 2.48 -15.96
CA MET A 90 -2.55 3.79 -15.74
C MET A 90 -3.56 4.82 -15.25
N ASP A 91 -4.83 4.62 -15.52
CA ASP A 91 -5.88 5.53 -15.07
C ASP A 91 -5.99 5.58 -13.55
N ARG A 92 -5.47 4.58 -12.87
CA ARG A 92 -5.51 4.53 -11.41
C ARG A 92 -4.41 5.34 -10.75
N MET A 93 -3.45 5.81 -11.54
CA MET A 93 -2.35 6.61 -11.03
C MET A 93 -2.84 8.00 -10.65
N SER A 94 -2.22 8.58 -9.62
CA SER A 94 -2.50 9.97 -9.26
C SER A 94 -1.97 10.89 -10.35
N ASP A 95 -2.48 12.13 -10.38
CA ASP A 95 -1.99 13.12 -11.34
C ASP A 95 -0.50 13.35 -11.17
N ASN A 96 -0.03 13.33 -9.93
CA ASN A 96 1.38 13.51 -9.62
C ASN A 96 2.23 12.39 -10.23
N ALA A 97 1.75 11.15 -10.09
CA ALA A 97 2.46 10.00 -10.64
C ALA A 97 2.50 10.05 -12.17
N LYS A 98 1.38 10.42 -12.78
CA LYS A 98 1.33 10.56 -14.23
C LYS A 98 2.31 11.62 -14.72
N ALA A 99 2.38 12.74 -14.02
CA ALA A 99 3.30 13.81 -14.40
C ALA A 99 4.75 13.35 -14.29
N MET A 100 5.07 12.58 -13.25
CA MET A 100 6.44 12.08 -13.07
C MET A 100 6.86 11.11 -14.16
N LEU A 101 5.91 10.35 -14.71
CA LEU A 101 6.18 9.42 -15.80
C LEU A 101 6.02 10.06 -17.17
N GLY A 102 5.55 11.30 -17.24
CA GLY A 102 5.41 12.00 -18.51
C GLY A 102 4.20 11.58 -19.34
N ILE A 103 3.15 11.13 -18.68
CA ILE A 103 1.96 10.67 -19.38
C ILE A 103 0.70 11.46 -19.01
#